data_02d8e1aacb29a5c6ef4df37f2b90cb30
#
_entry.id   02d8e1aacb29a5c6ef4df37f2b90cb30
#
_cell.length_a   1.000
_cell.length_b   1.000
_cell.length_c   1.000
_cell.angle_alpha   90.00
_cell.angle_beta   90.00
_cell.angle_gamma   90.00
#
_symmetry.space_group_name_H-M   'P 1'
#
loop_
_entity.id
_entity.type
_entity.pdbx_description
1 polymer ?
#
loop_
_entity_poly.entity_id
_entity_poly.type
_entity_poly.pdbx_seq_one_letter_code
_entity_poly.pdbx_strand_id
1 'polypeptide(L)'
;MKIIDAHHHTWDLSVFPYSWMNDPHPTGDISHLKNNYLIDDLLEDAKNLELIKSVHIQCRGGINSPVEETKWLQSLSDKQGFPHGLVVYSNFLRADIEKEIEEHCQFKNTRGIRYLLNYINNDPINSFAPKEVLINNTFKKNYSLLEKYNLSFDMHLWWTQYNYAFDLIKSYPNILNIINHAGTPQKRDEEYLSNWRNGLKTLAQASNTVL
;
A
#
# COMPACT_ATOMS: atom_id res chain seq x y z
N MET A 1 -8.41 -16.08 -20.02
CA MET A 1 -7.33 -16.38 -19.06
C MET A 1 -7.84 -16.01 -17.68
N LYS A 2 -7.73 -16.93 -16.73
CA LYS A 2 -8.08 -16.64 -15.31
C LYS A 2 -7.01 -15.80 -14.67
N ILE A 3 -7.41 -14.70 -14.01
CA ILE A 3 -6.50 -13.81 -13.32
C ILE A 3 -6.99 -13.49 -11.90
N ILE A 4 -6.04 -13.16 -11.03
CA ILE A 4 -6.27 -12.49 -9.76
C ILE A 4 -5.55 -11.14 -9.87
N ASP A 5 -6.28 -10.05 -9.74
CA ASP A 5 -5.66 -8.73 -9.65
C ASP A 5 -5.23 -8.50 -8.20
N ALA A 6 -3.93 -8.55 -7.97
CA ALA A 6 -3.36 -8.44 -6.62
C ALA A 6 -3.18 -6.98 -6.16
N HIS A 7 -3.44 -5.98 -7.02
CA HIS A 7 -3.21 -4.59 -6.68
C HIS A 7 -4.03 -3.66 -7.57
N HIS A 8 -5.23 -3.33 -7.15
CA HIS A 8 -6.02 -2.28 -7.79
C HIS A 8 -6.44 -1.21 -6.78
N HIS A 9 -6.95 -0.12 -7.31
CA HIS A 9 -7.55 0.95 -6.55
C HIS A 9 -8.99 1.19 -7.02
N THR A 10 -9.84 1.58 -6.10
CA THR A 10 -11.23 2.00 -6.35
C THR A 10 -11.49 3.22 -5.49
N TRP A 11 -12.06 4.27 -6.07
CA TRP A 11 -12.37 5.50 -5.36
C TRP A 11 -13.65 6.14 -5.88
N ASP A 12 -14.36 6.81 -4.97
CA ASP A 12 -15.54 7.61 -5.25
C ASP A 12 -15.37 9.00 -4.67
N LEU A 13 -15.22 9.99 -5.53
CA LEU A 13 -14.99 11.40 -5.14
C LEU A 13 -16.19 12.05 -4.44
N SER A 14 -17.37 11.41 -4.54
CA SER A 14 -18.56 11.86 -3.80
C SER A 14 -18.60 11.36 -2.36
N VAL A 15 -17.82 10.30 -2.06
CA VAL A 15 -17.77 9.66 -0.73
C VAL A 15 -16.60 10.17 0.08
N PHE A 16 -15.41 10.29 -0.52
CA PHE A 16 -14.20 10.71 0.17
C PHE A 16 -13.44 11.82 -0.59
N PRO A 17 -12.84 12.77 0.14
CA PRO A 17 -11.99 13.81 -0.43
C PRO A 17 -10.56 13.28 -0.63
N TYR A 18 -10.24 12.68 -1.76
CA TYR A 18 -8.89 12.22 -2.09
C TYR A 18 -7.94 13.41 -2.34
N SER A 19 -7.56 14.11 -1.26
CA SER A 19 -6.82 15.38 -1.32
C SER A 19 -5.49 15.27 -2.08
N TRP A 20 -4.83 14.11 -2.01
CA TRP A 20 -3.57 13.85 -2.71
C TRP A 20 -3.65 14.01 -4.24
N MET A 21 -4.85 13.92 -4.82
CA MET A 21 -5.05 14.16 -6.26
C MET A 21 -4.79 15.61 -6.67
N ASN A 22 -4.71 16.53 -5.71
CA ASN A 22 -4.42 17.95 -5.95
C ASN A 22 -2.95 18.31 -5.65
N ASP A 23 -2.18 17.39 -5.10
CA ASP A 23 -0.79 17.60 -4.77
C ASP A 23 0.12 17.37 -5.99
N PRO A 24 1.30 18.00 -6.06
CA PRO A 24 2.30 17.65 -7.06
C PRO A 24 2.65 16.16 -7.00
N HIS A 25 2.70 15.51 -8.17
CA HIS A 25 2.93 14.07 -8.24
C HIS A 25 4.22 13.76 -9.02
N PRO A 26 5.02 12.74 -8.61
CA PRO A 26 6.28 12.38 -9.27
C PRO A 26 6.14 12.01 -10.76
N THR A 27 4.96 11.54 -11.17
CA THR A 27 4.66 11.17 -12.57
C THR A 27 4.13 12.34 -13.41
N GLY A 28 4.03 13.56 -12.83
CA GLY A 28 3.52 14.74 -13.50
C GLY A 28 2.00 14.91 -13.37
N ASP A 29 1.33 15.30 -14.44
CA ASP A 29 -0.12 15.57 -14.43
C ASP A 29 -0.93 14.28 -14.23
N ILE A 30 -1.71 14.23 -13.15
CA ILE A 30 -2.61 13.15 -12.78
C ILE A 30 -4.09 13.56 -12.85
N SER A 31 -4.41 14.64 -13.55
CA SER A 31 -5.79 15.17 -13.67
C SER A 31 -6.78 14.13 -14.21
N HIS A 32 -6.31 13.20 -15.05
CA HIS A 32 -7.11 12.08 -15.57
C HIS A 32 -7.63 11.13 -14.48
N LEU A 33 -7.03 11.13 -13.27
CA LEU A 33 -7.50 10.34 -12.12
C LEU A 33 -8.66 11.03 -11.36
N LYS A 34 -8.98 12.30 -11.67
CA LYS A 34 -10.04 13.07 -11.00
C LYS A 34 -11.44 12.73 -11.51
N ASN A 35 -11.71 11.45 -11.63
CA ASN A 35 -13.02 10.87 -11.95
C ASN A 35 -13.24 9.70 -10.98
N ASN A 36 -14.50 9.29 -10.79
CA ASN A 36 -14.75 8.05 -10.06
C ASN A 36 -14.16 6.86 -10.81
N TYR A 37 -13.65 5.88 -10.06
CA TYR A 37 -13.29 4.57 -10.58
C TYR A 37 -13.83 3.52 -9.61
N LEU A 38 -14.92 2.88 -10.00
CA LEU A 38 -15.71 1.99 -9.17
C LEU A 38 -15.48 0.52 -9.55
N ILE A 39 -16.13 -0.40 -8.85
CA ILE A 39 -16.03 -1.83 -9.17
C ILE A 39 -16.56 -2.16 -10.57
N ASP A 40 -17.61 -1.46 -11.01
CA ASP A 40 -18.15 -1.65 -12.36
C ASP A 40 -17.15 -1.24 -13.45
N ASP A 41 -16.36 -0.18 -13.21
CA ASP A 41 -15.29 0.25 -14.11
C ASP A 41 -14.17 -0.80 -14.16
N LEU A 42 -13.75 -1.34 -13.00
CA LEU A 42 -12.77 -2.43 -12.93
C LEU A 42 -13.24 -3.67 -13.72
N LEU A 43 -14.50 -4.05 -13.57
CA LEU A 43 -15.06 -5.20 -14.25
C LEU A 43 -15.19 -4.98 -15.76
N GLU A 44 -15.54 -3.76 -16.19
CA GLU A 44 -15.59 -3.38 -17.62
C GLU A 44 -14.17 -3.41 -18.23
N ASP A 45 -13.17 -2.84 -17.55
CA ASP A 45 -11.77 -2.89 -18.00
C ASP A 45 -11.26 -4.35 -18.11
N ALA A 46 -11.70 -5.22 -17.20
CA ALA A 46 -11.32 -6.63 -17.17
C ALA A 46 -12.20 -7.55 -18.04
N LYS A 47 -13.20 -7.03 -18.78
CA LYS A 47 -14.21 -7.84 -19.50
C LYS A 47 -13.68 -8.90 -20.47
N ASN A 48 -12.47 -8.69 -21.01
CA ASN A 48 -11.80 -9.63 -21.90
C ASN A 48 -10.94 -10.66 -21.14
N LEU A 49 -10.96 -10.62 -19.82
CA LEU A 49 -10.23 -11.49 -18.91
C LEU A 49 -11.23 -12.15 -17.95
N GLU A 50 -10.89 -13.30 -17.44
CA GLU A 50 -11.65 -13.96 -16.38
C GLU A 50 -11.08 -13.49 -15.01
N LEU A 51 -11.50 -12.29 -14.55
CA LEU A 51 -11.11 -11.77 -13.24
C LEU A 51 -11.84 -12.55 -12.15
N ILE A 52 -11.14 -13.44 -11.45
CA ILE A 52 -11.75 -14.32 -10.43
C ILE A 52 -11.67 -13.74 -9.03
N LYS A 53 -10.65 -12.92 -8.73
CA LYS A 53 -10.48 -12.21 -7.46
C LYS A 53 -9.72 -10.92 -7.66
N SER A 54 -9.88 -10.01 -6.69
CA SER A 54 -9.03 -8.82 -6.62
C SER A 54 -8.68 -8.44 -5.18
N VAL A 55 -7.57 -7.71 -5.02
CA VAL A 55 -7.14 -7.10 -3.78
C VAL A 55 -7.11 -5.59 -3.97
N HIS A 56 -7.92 -4.88 -3.21
CA HIS A 56 -7.90 -3.43 -3.19
C HIS A 56 -6.78 -2.93 -2.27
N ILE A 57 -5.98 -2.02 -2.79
CA ILE A 57 -4.95 -1.32 -2.01
C ILE A 57 -5.46 0.08 -1.69
N GLN A 58 -5.35 0.50 -0.45
CA GLN A 58 -5.81 1.78 0.09
C GLN A 58 -5.51 2.98 -0.84
N CYS A 59 -6.45 3.91 -0.92
CA CYS A 59 -6.32 5.15 -1.69
C CYS A 59 -6.20 6.40 -0.83
N ARG A 60 -6.17 6.26 0.51
CA ARG A 60 -6.14 7.37 1.48
C ARG A 60 -7.35 8.32 1.35
N GLY A 61 -8.50 7.81 0.94
CA GLY A 61 -9.74 8.58 0.86
C GLY A 61 -10.21 9.05 2.23
N GLY A 62 -10.25 8.13 3.19
CA GLY A 62 -10.63 8.39 4.57
C GLY A 62 -9.45 8.73 5.48
N ILE A 63 -8.51 9.60 5.07
CA ILE A 63 -7.26 9.85 5.82
C ILE A 63 -7.47 10.31 7.27
N ASN A 64 -8.57 10.98 7.57
CA ASN A 64 -8.92 11.41 8.92
C ASN A 64 -9.74 10.34 9.67
N SER A 65 -10.27 9.37 8.97
CA SER A 65 -11.03 8.22 9.50
C SER A 65 -10.81 7.01 8.57
N PRO A 66 -9.62 6.37 8.62
CA PRO A 66 -9.25 5.31 7.66
C PRO A 66 -10.20 4.11 7.69
N VAL A 67 -10.80 3.84 8.84
CA VAL A 67 -11.78 2.75 9.03
C VAL A 67 -13.03 2.95 8.17
N GLU A 68 -13.44 4.19 7.91
CA GLU A 68 -14.60 4.48 7.04
C GLU A 68 -14.34 4.06 5.59
N GLU A 69 -13.12 4.24 5.06
CA GLU A 69 -12.74 3.72 3.74
C GLU A 69 -12.84 2.19 3.72
N THR A 70 -12.34 1.51 4.76
CA THR A 70 -12.43 0.05 4.89
C THR A 70 -13.88 -0.43 4.95
N LYS A 71 -14.72 0.23 5.72
CA LYS A 71 -16.15 -0.07 5.83
C LYS A 71 -16.88 0.10 4.49
N TRP A 72 -16.58 1.17 3.77
CA TRP A 72 -17.13 1.40 2.43
C TRP A 72 -16.72 0.29 1.46
N LEU A 73 -15.42 -0.03 1.38
CA LEU A 73 -14.89 -1.10 0.53
C LEU A 73 -15.47 -2.47 0.89
N GLN A 74 -15.63 -2.78 2.19
CA GLN A 74 -16.29 -4.01 2.62
C GLN A 74 -17.75 -4.04 2.15
N SER A 75 -18.45 -2.90 2.17
CA SER A 75 -19.82 -2.83 1.67
C SER A 75 -19.93 -3.07 0.15
N LEU A 76 -18.94 -2.63 -0.63
CA LEU A 76 -18.84 -2.96 -2.06
C LEU A 76 -18.62 -4.46 -2.27
N SER A 77 -17.69 -5.04 -1.52
CA SER A 77 -17.43 -6.48 -1.56
C SER A 77 -18.68 -7.29 -1.21
N ASP A 78 -19.42 -6.91 -0.20
CA ASP A 78 -20.65 -7.61 0.21
C ASP A 78 -21.77 -7.52 -0.83
N LYS A 79 -21.83 -6.42 -1.58
CA LYS A 79 -22.87 -6.18 -2.59
C LYS A 79 -22.50 -6.73 -3.98
N GLN A 80 -21.25 -6.56 -4.39
CA GLN A 80 -20.80 -6.80 -5.77
C GLN A 80 -19.81 -7.98 -5.89
N GLY A 81 -19.36 -8.57 -4.73
CA GLY A 81 -18.39 -9.67 -4.72
C GLY A 81 -16.93 -9.22 -4.86
N PHE A 82 -16.65 -7.95 -5.07
CA PHE A 82 -15.32 -7.37 -5.20
C PHE A 82 -15.16 -6.13 -4.31
N PRO A 83 -13.95 -5.87 -3.77
CA PRO A 83 -12.73 -6.69 -3.79
C PRO A 83 -12.78 -7.86 -2.77
N HIS A 84 -11.93 -8.89 -2.99
CA HIS A 84 -11.84 -10.05 -2.10
C HIS A 84 -10.87 -9.86 -0.93
N GLY A 85 -9.88 -8.99 -1.10
CA GLY A 85 -8.93 -8.60 -0.05
C GLY A 85 -8.83 -7.08 0.03
N LEU A 86 -8.58 -6.59 1.24
CA LEU A 86 -8.37 -5.17 1.52
C LEU A 86 -7.00 -5.00 2.19
N VAL A 87 -6.15 -4.18 1.58
CA VAL A 87 -4.95 -3.66 2.20
C VAL A 87 -5.24 -2.20 2.56
N VAL A 88 -5.40 -1.95 3.86
CA VAL A 88 -5.95 -0.72 4.39
C VAL A 88 -4.87 0.31 4.75
N TYR A 89 -5.26 1.53 5.06
CA TYR A 89 -4.35 2.56 5.51
C TYR A 89 -4.44 2.72 7.04
N SER A 90 -3.27 2.86 7.68
CA SER A 90 -3.14 3.36 9.04
C SER A 90 -1.86 4.19 9.19
N ASN A 91 -1.89 5.22 10.01
CA ASN A 91 -0.73 6.09 10.22
C ASN A 91 0.21 5.53 11.29
N PHE A 92 1.22 4.80 10.88
CA PHE A 92 2.18 4.12 11.75
C PHE A 92 3.08 5.05 12.58
N LEU A 93 2.99 6.36 12.40
CA LEU A 93 3.68 7.35 13.24
C LEU A 93 2.85 7.80 14.46
N ARG A 94 1.57 7.41 14.54
CA ARG A 94 0.72 7.68 15.71
C ARG A 94 1.02 6.69 16.84
N ALA A 95 0.91 7.15 18.09
CA ALA A 95 1.17 6.31 19.25
C ALA A 95 0.02 5.35 19.60
N ASP A 96 -1.20 5.67 19.16
CA ASP A 96 -2.47 5.03 19.54
C ASP A 96 -3.14 4.25 18.40
N ILE A 97 -2.33 3.69 17.50
CA ILE A 97 -2.81 3.04 16.26
C ILE A 97 -3.49 1.67 16.50
N GLU A 98 -3.21 1.01 17.64
CA GLU A 98 -3.65 -0.36 17.86
C GLU A 98 -5.18 -0.52 17.80
N LYS A 99 -5.92 0.41 18.40
CA LYS A 99 -7.38 0.42 18.35
C LYS A 99 -7.91 0.55 16.90
N GLU A 100 -7.27 1.39 16.09
CA GLU A 100 -7.63 1.55 14.68
C GLU A 100 -7.38 0.26 13.89
N ILE A 101 -6.26 -0.45 14.17
CA ILE A 101 -5.99 -1.77 13.58
C ILE A 101 -7.06 -2.79 14.00
N GLU A 102 -7.47 -2.80 15.28
CA GLU A 102 -8.56 -3.66 15.75
C GLU A 102 -9.88 -3.39 15.01
N GLU A 103 -10.21 -2.12 14.81
CA GLU A 103 -11.42 -1.71 14.07
C GLU A 103 -11.34 -2.16 12.60
N HIS A 104 -10.19 -2.04 11.92
CA HIS A 104 -9.99 -2.58 10.58
C HIS A 104 -10.19 -4.10 10.52
N CYS A 105 -9.74 -4.84 11.55
CA CYS A 105 -9.87 -6.29 11.62
C CYS A 105 -11.31 -6.79 11.82
N GLN A 106 -12.27 -5.92 12.15
CA GLN A 106 -13.68 -6.29 12.18
C GLN A 106 -14.25 -6.54 10.78
N PHE A 107 -13.59 -6.06 9.73
CA PHE A 107 -14.00 -6.27 8.35
C PHE A 107 -13.33 -7.52 7.78
N LYS A 108 -14.17 -8.50 7.39
CA LYS A 108 -13.72 -9.87 7.01
C LYS A 108 -12.72 -9.93 5.86
N ASN A 109 -12.66 -8.89 5.01
CA ASN A 109 -11.76 -8.85 3.86
C ASN A 109 -10.43 -8.15 4.15
N THR A 110 -10.22 -7.57 5.33
CA THR A 110 -8.93 -6.99 5.72
C THR A 110 -7.84 -8.05 5.74
N ARG A 111 -6.71 -7.80 5.06
CA ARG A 111 -5.57 -8.73 4.93
C ARG A 111 -4.24 -8.11 5.28
N GLY A 112 -4.12 -6.81 5.14
CA GLY A 112 -2.85 -6.12 5.35
C GLY A 112 -3.01 -4.63 5.48
N ILE A 113 -1.90 -3.96 5.74
CA ILE A 113 -1.82 -2.51 5.83
C ILE A 113 -0.75 -2.02 4.86
N ARG A 114 -1.02 -0.93 4.16
CA ARG A 114 -0.03 -0.22 3.34
C ARG A 114 0.28 1.13 3.94
N TYR A 115 1.57 1.41 4.09
CA TYR A 115 2.06 2.74 4.39
C TYR A 115 3.08 3.16 3.33
N LEU A 116 2.95 4.37 2.77
CA LEU A 116 3.87 4.90 1.79
C LEU A 116 5.15 5.33 2.50
N LEU A 117 6.24 4.62 2.25
CA LEU A 117 7.53 4.78 2.94
C LEU A 117 8.49 5.72 2.20
N ASN A 118 8.21 5.99 0.91
CA ASN A 118 9.08 6.77 0.02
C ASN A 118 9.52 8.07 0.68
N TYR A 119 10.84 8.21 0.84
CA TYR A 119 11.45 9.40 1.39
C TYR A 119 12.80 9.68 0.71
N ILE A 120 12.99 10.90 0.30
CA ILE A 120 14.26 11.44 -0.17
C ILE A 120 14.47 12.80 0.53
N ASN A 121 15.59 12.94 1.23
CA ASN A 121 15.88 14.18 1.93
C ASN A 121 15.92 15.38 0.95
N ASN A 122 15.23 16.45 1.31
CA ASN A 122 15.08 17.68 0.50
C ASN A 122 14.39 17.50 -0.86
N ASP A 123 13.63 16.41 -1.05
CA ASP A 123 12.83 16.19 -2.26
C ASP A 123 11.37 15.88 -1.88
N PRO A 124 10.54 16.92 -1.66
CA PRO A 124 9.16 16.72 -1.23
C PRO A 124 8.27 16.09 -2.30
N ILE A 125 8.61 16.22 -3.59
CA ILE A 125 7.82 15.63 -4.69
C ILE A 125 7.97 14.10 -4.69
N ASN A 126 9.16 13.60 -4.39
CA ASN A 126 9.44 12.18 -4.31
C ASN A 126 9.37 11.62 -2.87
N SER A 127 8.79 12.38 -1.93
CA SER A 127 8.63 11.94 -0.54
C SER A 127 7.15 11.89 -0.17
N PHE A 128 6.62 10.68 0.03
CA PHE A 128 5.25 10.47 0.52
C PHE A 128 5.21 10.33 2.04
N ALA A 129 6.32 9.90 2.65
CA ALA A 129 6.52 9.93 4.09
C ALA A 129 7.16 11.27 4.51
N PRO A 130 6.86 11.79 5.72
CA PRO A 130 7.39 13.09 6.18
C PRO A 130 8.87 13.02 6.54
N LYS A 131 9.43 11.84 6.70
CA LYS A 131 10.81 11.56 7.08
C LYS A 131 11.15 10.10 6.80
N GLU A 132 12.43 9.69 7.01
CA GLU A 132 12.76 8.26 7.01
C GLU A 132 12.08 7.56 8.20
N VAL A 133 11.06 6.78 7.88
CA VAL A 133 10.20 6.14 8.90
C VAL A 133 10.68 4.76 9.31
N LEU A 134 11.42 4.05 8.47
CA LEU A 134 11.89 2.69 8.73
C LEU A 134 12.83 2.58 9.94
N ILE A 135 13.50 3.68 10.30
CA ILE A 135 14.35 3.77 11.51
C ILE A 135 13.62 4.38 12.71
N ASN A 136 12.36 4.81 12.56
CA ASN A 136 11.59 5.46 13.61
C ASN A 136 11.06 4.44 14.63
N ASN A 137 11.28 4.68 15.93
CA ASN A 137 10.87 3.76 16.98
C ASN A 137 9.36 3.57 17.11
N THR A 138 8.56 4.65 16.94
CA THR A 138 7.09 4.55 16.94
C THR A 138 6.61 3.71 15.78
N PHE A 139 7.17 3.91 14.58
CA PHE A 139 6.87 3.10 13.41
C PHE A 139 7.18 1.62 13.66
N LYS A 140 8.38 1.28 14.16
CA LYS A 140 8.79 -0.10 14.45
C LYS A 140 7.90 -0.76 15.50
N LYS A 141 7.55 -0.03 16.56
CA LYS A 141 6.61 -0.51 17.59
C LYS A 141 5.24 -0.83 16.97
N ASN A 142 4.71 0.06 16.14
CA ASN A 142 3.43 -0.14 15.50
C ASN A 142 3.48 -1.24 14.44
N TYR A 143 4.60 -1.36 13.72
CA TYR A 143 4.81 -2.42 12.76
C TYR A 143 4.74 -3.81 13.42
N SER A 144 5.25 -3.98 14.65
CA SER A 144 5.17 -5.26 15.38
C SER A 144 3.72 -5.70 15.68
N LEU A 145 2.76 -4.79 15.69
CA LEU A 145 1.35 -5.13 15.89
C LEU A 145 0.78 -5.99 14.75
N LEU A 146 1.35 -5.90 13.54
CA LEU A 146 0.89 -6.68 12.39
C LEU A 146 0.97 -8.19 12.64
N GLU A 147 1.98 -8.65 13.40
CA GLU A 147 2.10 -10.05 13.80
C GLU A 147 0.92 -10.47 14.70
N LYS A 148 0.58 -9.63 15.70
CA LYS A 148 -0.55 -9.87 16.62
C LYS A 148 -1.88 -10.04 15.87
N TYR A 149 -2.09 -9.24 14.81
CA TYR A 149 -3.33 -9.22 14.04
C TYR A 149 -3.28 -10.07 12.76
N ASN A 150 -2.18 -10.78 12.53
CA ASN A 150 -1.96 -11.61 11.33
C ASN A 150 -2.20 -10.84 10.02
N LEU A 151 -1.63 -9.63 9.93
CA LEU A 151 -1.72 -8.74 8.77
C LEU A 151 -0.41 -8.70 8.01
N SER A 152 -0.49 -8.65 6.68
CA SER A 152 0.65 -8.32 5.82
C SER A 152 0.97 -6.83 5.84
N PHE A 153 2.16 -6.49 5.38
CA PHE A 153 2.57 -5.10 5.19
C PHE A 153 3.00 -4.84 3.76
N ASP A 154 2.30 -3.92 3.09
CA ASP A 154 2.62 -3.49 1.75
C ASP A 154 3.58 -2.31 1.79
N MET A 155 4.78 -2.50 1.22
CA MET A 155 5.86 -1.53 1.21
C MET A 155 5.94 -0.81 -0.14
N HIS A 156 5.70 0.49 -0.15
CA HIS A 156 6.01 1.37 -1.27
C HIS A 156 7.19 2.26 -0.85
N LEU A 157 8.37 2.05 -1.45
CA LEU A 157 9.63 2.67 -1.03
C LEU A 157 10.60 2.78 -2.21
N TRP A 158 11.63 3.62 -2.07
CA TRP A 158 12.72 3.75 -3.03
C TRP A 158 13.84 2.75 -2.72
N TRP A 159 14.63 2.36 -3.75
CA TRP A 159 15.75 1.44 -3.59
C TRP A 159 16.77 1.91 -2.54
N THR A 160 16.93 3.22 -2.33
CA THR A 160 17.81 3.79 -1.30
C THR A 160 17.41 3.42 0.13
N GLN A 161 16.18 2.97 0.33
CA GLN A 161 15.61 2.58 1.62
C GLN A 161 15.66 1.06 1.87
N TYR A 162 16.07 0.26 0.87
CA TYR A 162 15.97 -1.20 0.95
C TYR A 162 16.78 -1.83 2.07
N ASN A 163 17.93 -1.26 2.45
CA ASN A 163 18.70 -1.76 3.58
C ASN A 163 17.94 -1.57 4.91
N TYR A 164 17.29 -0.42 5.11
CA TYR A 164 16.44 -0.19 6.29
C TYR A 164 15.22 -1.11 6.30
N ALA A 165 14.63 -1.35 5.13
CA ALA A 165 13.51 -2.30 5.00
C ALA A 165 13.96 -3.73 5.30
N PHE A 166 15.11 -4.17 4.79
CA PHE A 166 15.65 -5.49 5.05
C PHE A 166 15.91 -5.72 6.55
N ASP A 167 16.49 -4.75 7.24
CA ASP A 167 16.74 -4.83 8.69
C ASP A 167 15.43 -4.94 9.48
N LEU A 168 14.40 -4.17 9.07
CA LEU A 168 13.07 -4.24 9.66
C LEU A 168 12.44 -5.62 9.42
N ILE A 169 12.41 -6.08 8.19
CA ILE A 169 11.81 -7.36 7.77
C ILE A 169 12.44 -8.53 8.53
N LYS A 170 13.76 -8.56 8.63
CA LYS A 170 14.48 -9.59 9.39
C LYS A 170 14.17 -9.57 10.89
N SER A 171 13.89 -8.40 11.46
CA SER A 171 13.54 -8.25 12.86
C SER A 171 12.17 -8.81 13.20
N TYR A 172 11.29 -8.98 12.18
CA TYR A 172 9.90 -9.44 12.35
C TYR A 172 9.59 -10.56 11.34
N PRO A 173 10.13 -11.77 11.50
CA PRO A 173 10.07 -12.84 10.51
C PRO A 173 8.67 -13.40 10.25
N ASN A 174 7.72 -13.16 11.15
CA ASN A 174 6.35 -13.63 11.04
C ASN A 174 5.41 -12.65 10.30
N ILE A 175 5.89 -11.46 9.93
CA ILE A 175 5.11 -10.48 9.16
C ILE A 175 5.45 -10.64 7.67
N LEU A 176 4.45 -10.98 6.85
CA LEU A 176 4.60 -11.01 5.39
C LEU A 176 4.73 -9.60 4.84
N ASN A 177 5.77 -9.37 4.04
CA ASN A 177 6.03 -8.09 3.38
C ASN A 177 5.83 -8.20 1.88
N ILE A 178 5.06 -7.28 1.32
CA ILE A 178 4.76 -7.21 -0.10
C ILE A 178 5.42 -5.94 -0.67
N ILE A 179 6.39 -6.12 -1.55
CA ILE A 179 7.11 -4.99 -2.17
C ILE A 179 6.30 -4.51 -3.37
N ASN A 180 5.67 -3.36 -3.25
CA ASN A 180 4.81 -2.83 -4.29
C ASN A 180 5.58 -2.37 -5.54
N HIS A 181 4.91 -2.39 -6.71
CA HIS A 181 5.35 -1.79 -7.97
C HIS A 181 6.75 -2.26 -8.41
N ALA A 182 7.03 -3.56 -8.27
CA ALA A 182 8.35 -4.14 -8.58
C ALA A 182 9.51 -3.40 -7.87
N GLY A 183 9.27 -2.90 -6.63
CA GLY A 183 10.24 -2.09 -5.89
C GLY A 183 10.48 -0.71 -6.49
N THR A 184 9.55 -0.19 -7.25
CA THR A 184 9.47 1.21 -7.73
C THR A 184 10.74 1.72 -8.45
N PRO A 185 11.16 1.13 -9.60
CA PRO A 185 12.29 1.63 -10.37
C PRO A 185 11.92 2.96 -11.06
N GLN A 186 12.24 4.07 -10.42
CA GLN A 186 11.87 5.42 -10.85
C GLN A 186 12.68 5.90 -12.07
N LYS A 187 13.98 5.63 -12.07
CA LYS A 187 14.89 6.02 -13.16
C LYS A 187 15.26 4.82 -14.04
N ARG A 188 15.80 5.10 -15.23
CA ARG A 188 16.14 4.08 -16.24
C ARG A 188 17.62 4.06 -16.63
N ASP A 189 18.46 4.94 -16.03
CA ASP A 189 19.90 4.86 -16.20
C ASP A 189 20.49 3.57 -15.59
N GLU A 190 21.63 3.13 -16.10
CA GLU A 190 22.23 1.84 -15.77
C GLU A 190 22.65 1.76 -14.29
N GLU A 191 23.16 2.83 -13.74
CA GLU A 191 23.58 2.90 -12.34
C GLU A 191 22.38 2.74 -11.41
N TYR A 192 21.29 3.47 -11.66
CA TYR A 192 20.05 3.36 -10.87
C TYR A 192 19.48 1.95 -10.94
N LEU A 193 19.37 1.38 -12.14
CA LEU A 193 18.82 0.03 -12.33
C LEU A 193 19.71 -1.05 -11.71
N SER A 194 21.02 -0.87 -11.72
CA SER A 194 21.96 -1.77 -11.04
C SER A 194 21.74 -1.76 -9.53
N ASN A 195 21.67 -0.57 -8.94
CA ASN A 195 21.41 -0.40 -7.50
C ASN A 195 20.04 -0.97 -7.10
N TRP A 196 19.00 -0.68 -7.86
CA TRP A 196 17.66 -1.23 -7.64
C TRP A 196 17.65 -2.77 -7.69
N ARG A 197 18.28 -3.40 -8.73
CA ARG A 197 18.37 -4.86 -8.84
C ARG A 197 19.14 -5.48 -7.66
N ASN A 198 20.24 -4.86 -7.25
CA ASN A 198 21.05 -5.37 -6.13
C ASN A 198 20.27 -5.25 -4.81
N GLY A 199 19.55 -4.16 -4.62
CA GLY A 199 18.68 -3.99 -3.46
C GLY A 199 17.54 -5.01 -3.41
N LEU A 200 16.88 -5.31 -4.54
CA LEU A 200 15.88 -6.38 -4.59
C LEU A 200 16.46 -7.75 -4.26
N LYS A 201 17.69 -8.07 -4.72
CA LYS A 201 18.37 -9.30 -4.32
C LYS A 201 18.63 -9.36 -2.81
N THR A 202 18.88 -8.22 -2.17
CA THR A 202 19.02 -8.15 -0.72
C THR A 202 17.68 -8.43 -0.03
N LEU A 203 16.60 -7.79 -0.44
CA LEU A 203 15.26 -8.03 0.10
C LEU A 203 14.80 -9.48 -0.08
N ALA A 204 15.12 -10.10 -1.22
CA ALA A 204 14.78 -11.48 -1.53
C ALA A 204 15.48 -12.54 -0.63
N GLN A 205 16.47 -12.14 0.19
CA GLN A 205 17.08 -13.02 1.19
C GLN A 205 16.18 -13.23 2.42
N ALA A 206 15.17 -12.39 2.60
CA ALA A 206 14.20 -12.56 3.68
C ALA A 206 13.02 -13.41 3.19
N SER A 207 12.82 -14.58 3.83
CA SER A 207 11.80 -15.56 3.44
C SER A 207 10.35 -15.07 3.57
N ASN A 208 10.13 -14.00 4.32
CA ASN A 208 8.85 -13.33 4.55
C ASN A 208 8.66 -12.09 3.64
N THR A 209 9.28 -12.09 2.46
CA THR A 209 9.16 -11.02 1.46
C THR A 209 8.69 -11.59 0.14
N VAL A 210 7.73 -10.93 -0.48
CA VAL A 210 7.23 -11.20 -1.85
C VAL A 210 7.20 -9.91 -2.67
N LEU A 211 7.18 -10.06 -4.00
CA LEU A 211 7.16 -8.96 -4.96
C LEU A 211 5.90 -9.04 -5.81
#